data_0917784a2bb1d1f11c805a5526418cce
#
_entry.id   0917784a2bb1d1f11c805a5526418cce
#
_cell.length_a   1.000
_cell.length_b   1.000
_cell.length_c   1.000
_cell.angle_alpha   90.00
_cell.angle_beta   90.00
_cell.angle_gamma   90.00
#
_symmetry.space_group_name_H-M   'P 1'
#
loop_
_entity.id
_entity.type
_entity.pdbx_description
1 polymer ?
#
loop_
_entity_poly.entity_id
_entity_poly.type
_entity_poly.pdbx_seq_one_letter_code
_entity_poly.pdbx_strand_id
1 'polypeptide(L)'
;MIKKLKIVFGLLLVPLVQQYIRNFPVQIGKPILLKYFMWRKRIIITSTLFKTKMKVRTNDLVQGYIYYFGIWEPDLAYFLKNRLECNSSRTFIDVGANVGFFSLLGSKYLKKGKVVSIEAFPSIYDTLIENIKLNQCNNVRTVNVAVVDKPCKVSMYHAGYENEGASTLLTGRYQSEPTVVEGLPLQDILSESEIKATRLIKIDTEGAEYAILLGLFTILDKMRNDVEIVVEITPDALTGGEMQHIFSTFQAAGFFPYILNNDYSPKYYVSYEKNRSISKMQSLPVKQSDIIFSKTNEEFLYFA
;
A
#
# COMPACT_ATOMS: atom_id res chain seq x y z
N MET A 1 -22.89 -16.07 -30.85
CA MET A 1 -22.33 -17.33 -30.35
C MET A 1 -20.79 -17.30 -30.28
N ILE A 2 -20.07 -17.03 -31.36
CA ILE A 2 -18.59 -17.00 -31.43
C ILE A 2 -17.94 -16.01 -30.44
N LYS A 3 -18.52 -14.81 -30.26
CA LYS A 3 -18.01 -13.80 -29.31
C LYS A 3 -18.11 -14.27 -27.84
N LYS A 4 -19.22 -14.95 -27.48
CA LYS A 4 -19.39 -15.55 -26.14
C LYS A 4 -18.40 -16.72 -25.90
N LEU A 5 -18.18 -17.56 -26.93
CA LEU A 5 -17.21 -18.67 -26.84
C LEU A 5 -15.78 -18.16 -26.65
N LYS A 6 -15.36 -17.12 -27.37
CA LYS A 6 -14.05 -16.49 -27.21
C LYS A 6 -13.84 -15.89 -25.81
N ILE A 7 -14.89 -15.32 -25.21
CA ILE A 7 -14.84 -14.79 -23.85
C ILE A 7 -14.68 -15.93 -22.83
N VAL A 8 -15.50 -16.99 -22.95
CA VAL A 8 -15.45 -18.15 -22.04
C VAL A 8 -14.09 -18.86 -22.14
N PHE A 9 -13.60 -19.12 -23.36
CA PHE A 9 -12.30 -19.74 -23.57
C PHE A 9 -11.15 -18.88 -23.01
N GLY A 10 -11.22 -17.56 -23.23
CA GLY A 10 -10.25 -16.62 -22.63
C GLY A 10 -10.25 -16.66 -21.10
N LEU A 11 -11.41 -16.80 -20.46
CA LEU A 11 -11.51 -16.90 -19.00
C LEU A 11 -10.93 -18.22 -18.46
N LEU A 12 -11.02 -19.31 -19.20
CA LEU A 12 -10.44 -20.60 -18.83
C LEU A 12 -8.89 -20.59 -18.88
N LEU A 13 -8.31 -19.74 -19.73
CA LEU A 13 -6.86 -19.62 -19.86
C LEU A 13 -6.20 -18.76 -18.75
N VAL A 14 -6.97 -17.95 -18.05
CA VAL A 14 -6.43 -17.01 -17.00
C VAL A 14 -5.57 -17.73 -15.96
N PRO A 15 -5.94 -18.88 -15.38
CA PRO A 15 -5.08 -19.60 -14.42
C PRO A 15 -3.78 -20.13 -15.05
N LEU A 16 -3.84 -20.59 -16.31
CA LEU A 16 -2.65 -21.08 -17.02
C LEU A 16 -1.66 -19.94 -17.31
N VAL A 17 -2.19 -18.77 -17.70
CA VAL A 17 -1.40 -17.55 -17.89
C VAL A 17 -0.76 -17.11 -16.57
N GLN A 18 -1.49 -17.14 -15.46
CA GLN A 18 -0.94 -16.86 -14.14
C GLN A 18 0.22 -17.82 -13.79
N GLN A 19 0.01 -19.11 -13.97
CA GLN A 19 1.07 -20.11 -13.72
C GLN A 19 2.31 -19.85 -14.58
N TYR A 20 2.12 -19.52 -15.85
CA TYR A 20 3.22 -19.18 -16.75
C TYR A 20 3.96 -17.94 -16.26
N ILE A 21 3.26 -16.85 -15.92
CA ILE A 21 3.88 -15.61 -15.45
C ILE A 21 4.69 -15.83 -14.18
N ARG A 22 4.16 -16.60 -13.22
CA ARG A 22 4.81 -16.81 -11.92
C ARG A 22 5.96 -17.79 -11.93
N ASN A 23 5.85 -18.87 -12.69
CA ASN A 23 6.72 -20.04 -12.52
C ASN A 23 7.78 -20.18 -13.60
N PHE A 24 7.61 -19.56 -14.76
CA PHE A 24 8.59 -19.67 -15.83
C PHE A 24 9.54 -18.46 -15.80
N PRO A 25 10.86 -18.71 -15.78
CA PRO A 25 11.88 -17.64 -15.76
C PRO A 25 11.98 -16.88 -17.09
N VAL A 26 11.50 -17.49 -18.18
CA VAL A 26 11.56 -16.89 -19.50
C VAL A 26 10.62 -15.70 -19.62
N GLN A 27 11.14 -14.59 -20.11
CA GLN A 27 10.42 -13.30 -20.22
C GLN A 27 9.55 -13.20 -21.48
N ILE A 28 9.71 -14.14 -22.43
CA ILE A 28 9.10 -14.10 -23.76
C ILE A 28 7.56 -14.15 -23.62
N GLY A 29 6.89 -13.17 -24.23
CA GLY A 29 5.43 -13.12 -24.31
C GLY A 29 4.69 -12.68 -23.04
N LYS A 30 5.34 -12.60 -21.86
CA LYS A 30 4.67 -12.21 -20.62
C LYS A 30 3.98 -10.85 -20.69
N PRO A 31 4.60 -9.76 -21.18
CA PRO A 31 3.94 -8.46 -21.30
C PRO A 31 2.70 -8.49 -22.22
N ILE A 32 2.77 -9.29 -23.29
CA ILE A 32 1.66 -9.45 -24.24
C ILE A 32 0.51 -10.20 -23.58
N LEU A 33 0.78 -11.29 -22.87
CA LEU A 33 -0.21 -12.06 -22.13
C LEU A 33 -0.88 -11.22 -21.06
N LEU A 34 -0.10 -10.43 -20.27
CA LEU A 34 -0.63 -9.52 -19.29
C LEU A 34 -1.56 -8.50 -19.91
N LYS A 35 -1.13 -7.83 -20.98
CA LYS A 35 -1.99 -6.85 -21.70
C LYS A 35 -3.31 -7.46 -22.16
N TYR A 36 -3.33 -8.75 -22.50
CA TYR A 36 -4.53 -9.43 -23.01
C TYR A 36 -5.45 -9.96 -21.90
N PHE A 37 -4.89 -10.36 -20.75
CA PHE A 37 -5.63 -11.08 -19.71
C PHE A 37 -5.90 -10.27 -18.44
N MET A 38 -5.12 -9.24 -18.14
CA MET A 38 -5.21 -8.46 -16.90
C MET A 38 -6.58 -7.79 -16.69
N TRP A 39 -7.24 -7.38 -17.78
CA TRP A 39 -8.53 -6.70 -17.72
C TRP A 39 -9.76 -7.64 -17.75
N ARG A 40 -9.56 -8.95 -17.66
CA ARG A 40 -10.68 -9.90 -17.61
C ARG A 40 -11.19 -10.05 -16.19
N LYS A 41 -12.43 -9.58 -15.97
CA LYS A 41 -13.06 -9.56 -14.64
C LYS A 41 -13.28 -10.98 -14.11
N ARG A 42 -12.60 -11.32 -13.03
CA ARG A 42 -12.84 -12.49 -12.18
C ARG A 42 -12.63 -12.11 -10.73
N ILE A 43 -13.40 -12.72 -9.83
CA ILE A 43 -13.14 -12.70 -8.39
C ILE A 43 -12.62 -14.08 -8.03
N ILE A 44 -11.41 -14.14 -7.48
CA ILE A 44 -10.72 -15.41 -7.23
C ILE A 44 -9.86 -15.30 -5.97
N ILE A 45 -9.67 -16.44 -5.29
CA ILE A 45 -8.70 -16.53 -4.21
C ILE A 45 -7.36 -16.97 -4.81
N THR A 46 -6.30 -16.21 -4.50
CA THR A 46 -4.92 -16.49 -4.93
C THR A 46 -3.96 -16.44 -3.74
N SER A 47 -2.80 -17.06 -3.89
CA SER A 47 -1.72 -16.95 -2.91
C SER A 47 -0.72 -15.88 -3.33
N THR A 48 -0.23 -15.09 -2.38
CA THR A 48 0.87 -14.14 -2.61
C THR A 48 2.23 -14.85 -2.52
N LEU A 49 3.32 -14.18 -2.93
CA LEU A 49 4.69 -14.67 -2.73
C LEU A 49 5.03 -14.84 -1.25
N PHE A 50 4.35 -14.12 -0.38
CA PHE A 50 4.50 -14.25 1.09
C PHE A 50 3.63 -15.37 1.68
N LYS A 51 3.00 -16.22 0.84
CA LYS A 51 2.14 -17.34 1.26
C LYS A 51 0.94 -16.90 2.11
N THR A 52 0.40 -15.72 1.87
CA THR A 52 -0.92 -15.28 2.34
C THR A 52 -1.94 -15.49 1.23
N LYS A 53 -3.20 -15.77 1.60
CA LYS A 53 -4.29 -15.92 0.63
C LYS A 53 -5.05 -14.61 0.50
N MET A 54 -5.42 -14.25 -0.74
CA MET A 54 -6.20 -13.04 -0.98
C MET A 54 -7.33 -13.33 -1.96
N LYS A 55 -8.53 -12.85 -1.63
CA LYS A 55 -9.64 -12.69 -2.56
C LYS A 55 -9.37 -11.42 -3.36
N VAL A 56 -9.24 -11.56 -4.65
CA VAL A 56 -8.83 -10.48 -5.55
C VAL A 56 -9.74 -10.41 -6.77
N ARG A 57 -9.88 -9.20 -7.32
CA ARG A 57 -10.54 -8.90 -8.59
C ARG A 57 -9.49 -8.69 -9.67
N THR A 58 -9.47 -9.54 -10.69
CA THR A 58 -8.38 -9.56 -11.68
C THR A 58 -8.37 -8.39 -12.66
N ASN A 59 -9.45 -7.62 -12.75
CA ASN A 59 -9.53 -6.41 -13.58
C ASN A 59 -9.31 -5.09 -12.81
N ASP A 60 -8.94 -5.18 -11.56
CA ASP A 60 -8.39 -4.06 -10.80
C ASP A 60 -6.88 -4.05 -10.92
N LEU A 61 -6.26 -2.87 -10.96
CA LEU A 61 -4.81 -2.74 -11.17
C LEU A 61 -4.00 -3.45 -10.07
N VAL A 62 -4.19 -3.05 -8.82
CA VAL A 62 -3.46 -3.58 -7.65
C VAL A 62 -3.73 -5.07 -7.49
N GLN A 63 -4.99 -5.45 -7.47
CA GLN A 63 -5.42 -6.83 -7.25
C GLN A 63 -5.05 -7.74 -8.44
N GLY A 64 -5.06 -7.21 -9.66
CA GLY A 64 -4.58 -7.90 -10.86
C GLY A 64 -3.08 -8.22 -10.77
N TYR A 65 -2.25 -7.27 -10.31
CA TYR A 65 -0.82 -7.50 -10.08
C TYR A 65 -0.58 -8.54 -8.98
N ILE A 66 -1.34 -8.48 -7.87
CA ILE A 66 -1.30 -9.53 -6.84
C ILE A 66 -1.66 -10.89 -7.44
N TYR A 67 -2.65 -10.96 -8.33
CA TYR A 67 -3.04 -12.21 -8.97
C TYR A 67 -1.94 -12.76 -9.88
N TYR A 68 -1.41 -11.94 -10.81
CA TYR A 68 -0.46 -12.41 -11.82
C TYR A 68 0.95 -12.57 -11.29
N PHE A 69 1.41 -11.69 -10.39
CA PHE A 69 2.78 -11.71 -9.88
C PHE A 69 2.90 -12.24 -8.44
N GLY A 70 1.80 -12.26 -7.70
CA GLY A 70 1.81 -12.65 -6.27
C GLY A 70 2.32 -11.57 -5.34
N ILE A 71 2.57 -10.36 -5.85
CA ILE A 71 3.14 -9.25 -5.10
C ILE A 71 2.63 -7.92 -5.64
N TRP A 72 2.51 -6.95 -4.77
CA TRP A 72 2.30 -5.54 -5.08
C TRP A 72 3.50 -4.75 -4.54
N GLU A 73 3.98 -3.76 -5.28
CA GLU A 73 5.14 -2.93 -4.92
C GLU A 73 6.31 -3.73 -4.33
N PRO A 74 7.03 -4.47 -5.16
CA PRO A 74 8.01 -5.44 -4.67
C PRO A 74 9.07 -4.84 -3.73
N ASP A 75 9.61 -3.67 -4.05
CA ASP A 75 10.66 -3.03 -3.23
C ASP A 75 10.09 -2.64 -1.85
N LEU A 76 8.90 -2.03 -1.79
CA LEU A 76 8.21 -1.71 -0.55
C LEU A 76 7.86 -2.98 0.23
N ALA A 77 7.31 -4.00 -0.45
CA ALA A 77 6.92 -5.26 0.19
C ALA A 77 8.11 -5.96 0.86
N TYR A 78 9.28 -6.01 0.21
CA TYR A 78 10.48 -6.59 0.80
C TYR A 78 11.08 -5.71 1.90
N PHE A 79 11.05 -4.38 1.75
CA PHE A 79 11.44 -3.46 2.81
C PHE A 79 10.59 -3.68 4.08
N LEU A 80 9.27 -3.65 3.97
CA LEU A 80 8.37 -3.89 5.08
C LEU A 80 8.60 -5.26 5.71
N LYS A 81 8.68 -6.32 4.88
CA LYS A 81 8.97 -7.67 5.37
C LYS A 81 10.17 -7.69 6.29
N ASN A 82 11.29 -7.15 5.84
CA ASN A 82 12.55 -7.22 6.59
C ASN A 82 12.48 -6.41 7.89
N ARG A 83 11.90 -5.20 7.85
CA ARG A 83 11.73 -4.36 9.05
C ARG A 83 10.82 -5.02 10.09
N LEU A 84 9.74 -5.65 9.66
CA LEU A 84 8.77 -6.28 10.55
C LEU A 84 9.25 -7.64 11.08
N GLU A 85 9.95 -8.43 10.27
CA GLU A 85 10.50 -9.73 10.68
C GLU A 85 11.53 -9.58 11.80
N CYS A 86 12.43 -8.61 11.71
CA CYS A 86 13.41 -8.28 12.75
C CYS A 86 12.80 -7.70 14.03
N ASN A 87 11.58 -7.14 13.94
CA ASN A 87 10.89 -6.42 15.00
C ASN A 87 9.53 -7.03 15.35
N SER A 88 9.45 -8.33 15.43
CA SER A 88 8.20 -9.12 15.44
C SER A 88 7.22 -8.86 16.59
N SER A 89 7.60 -8.10 17.64
CA SER A 89 6.75 -7.72 18.77
C SER A 89 6.23 -6.28 18.72
N ARG A 90 6.48 -5.57 17.62
CA ARG A 90 6.13 -4.15 17.44
C ARG A 90 4.78 -3.96 16.77
N THR A 91 4.43 -2.70 16.51
CA THR A 91 3.21 -2.32 15.79
C THR A 91 3.56 -1.82 14.38
N PHE A 92 2.81 -2.27 13.40
CA PHE A 92 2.75 -1.74 12.06
C PHE A 92 1.41 -1.03 11.85
N ILE A 93 1.44 0.20 11.34
CA ILE A 93 0.27 1.00 11.01
C ILE A 93 0.19 1.12 9.49
N ASP A 94 -0.89 0.62 8.89
CA ASP A 94 -1.15 0.58 7.46
C ASP A 94 -2.30 1.53 7.14
N VAL A 95 -1.98 2.77 6.75
CA VAL A 95 -2.95 3.81 6.38
C VAL A 95 -3.17 3.77 4.88
N GLY A 96 -4.43 3.63 4.46
CA GLY A 96 -4.78 3.26 3.09
C GLY A 96 -4.52 1.77 2.86
N ALA A 97 -5.05 0.92 3.75
CA ALA A 97 -4.78 -0.52 3.73
C ALA A 97 -5.32 -1.23 2.48
N ASN A 98 -6.20 -0.59 1.74
CA ASN A 98 -6.83 -1.12 0.53
C ASN A 98 -7.39 -2.54 0.79
N VAL A 99 -7.22 -3.49 -0.10
CA VAL A 99 -7.67 -4.89 0.08
C VAL A 99 -6.79 -5.70 1.04
N GLY A 100 -5.79 -5.09 1.70
CA GLY A 100 -5.04 -5.66 2.81
C GLY A 100 -3.75 -6.39 2.46
N PHE A 101 -3.13 -6.13 1.31
CA PHE A 101 -1.87 -6.81 0.95
C PHE A 101 -0.76 -6.58 1.98
N PHE A 102 -0.49 -5.32 2.34
CA PHE A 102 0.53 -4.97 3.33
C PHE A 102 0.11 -5.34 4.76
N SER A 103 -1.17 -5.20 5.08
CA SER A 103 -1.72 -5.64 6.37
C SER A 103 -1.51 -7.13 6.63
N LEU A 104 -1.75 -7.98 5.62
CA LEU A 104 -1.52 -9.43 5.70
C LEU A 104 -0.03 -9.77 5.78
N LEU A 105 0.82 -9.04 5.05
CA LEU A 105 2.27 -9.15 5.16
C LEU A 105 2.71 -8.81 6.58
N GLY A 106 2.26 -7.68 7.11
CA GLY A 106 2.55 -7.26 8.49
C GLY A 106 2.11 -8.29 9.52
N SER A 107 0.87 -8.77 9.41
CA SER A 107 0.33 -9.81 10.30
C SER A 107 1.20 -11.07 10.34
N LYS A 108 1.70 -11.49 9.20
CA LYS A 108 2.54 -12.69 9.07
C LYS A 108 3.89 -12.56 9.74
N TYR A 109 4.55 -11.41 9.62
CA TYR A 109 5.92 -11.22 10.12
C TYR A 109 5.96 -10.67 11.54
N LEU A 110 4.93 -9.97 12.01
CA LEU A 110 4.76 -9.53 13.40
C LEU A 110 4.13 -10.63 14.27
N LYS A 111 4.86 -11.71 14.52
CA LYS A 111 4.34 -12.90 15.24
C LYS A 111 3.84 -12.60 16.67
N LYS A 112 4.39 -11.60 17.33
CA LYS A 112 4.02 -11.15 18.69
C LYS A 112 3.55 -9.70 18.72
N GLY A 113 3.54 -9.05 17.58
CA GLY A 113 3.17 -7.65 17.39
C GLY A 113 1.75 -7.50 16.86
N LYS A 114 1.41 -6.28 16.51
CA LYS A 114 0.07 -5.90 16.04
C LYS A 114 0.15 -5.15 14.70
N VAL A 115 -0.91 -5.27 13.91
CA VAL A 115 -1.16 -4.44 12.74
C VAL A 115 -2.41 -3.60 13.01
N VAL A 116 -2.35 -2.31 12.71
CA VAL A 116 -3.51 -1.44 12.65
C VAL A 116 -3.74 -1.08 11.19
N SER A 117 -4.82 -1.60 10.61
CA SER A 117 -5.16 -1.41 9.20
C SER A 117 -6.31 -0.42 9.08
N ILE A 118 -6.07 0.71 8.43
CA ILE A 118 -7.04 1.80 8.29
C ILE A 118 -7.40 1.93 6.82
N GLU A 119 -8.67 1.74 6.49
CA GLU A 119 -9.20 1.87 5.14
C GLU A 119 -10.51 2.65 5.20
N ALA A 120 -10.57 3.71 4.42
CA ALA A 120 -11.69 4.64 4.48
C ALA A 120 -12.91 4.18 3.68
N PHE A 121 -12.69 3.61 2.47
CA PHE A 121 -13.77 3.29 1.56
C PHE A 121 -14.50 2.00 1.99
N PRO A 122 -15.82 2.04 2.34
CA PRO A 122 -16.50 0.90 2.98
C PRO A 122 -16.44 -0.40 2.18
N SER A 123 -16.61 -0.37 0.84
CA SER A 123 -16.61 -1.60 0.03
C SER A 123 -15.20 -2.22 -0.10
N ILE A 124 -14.15 -1.40 -0.04
CA ILE A 124 -12.76 -1.85 -0.03
C ILE A 124 -12.44 -2.42 1.36
N TYR A 125 -12.89 -1.74 2.41
CA TYR A 125 -12.77 -2.20 3.79
C TYR A 125 -13.46 -3.57 4.02
N ASP A 126 -14.63 -3.81 3.42
CA ASP A 126 -15.27 -5.13 3.47
C ASP A 126 -14.37 -6.23 2.86
N THR A 127 -13.71 -5.92 1.75
CA THR A 127 -12.75 -6.83 1.11
C THR A 127 -11.50 -7.05 1.99
N LEU A 128 -11.00 -6.00 2.64
CA LEU A 128 -9.92 -6.09 3.65
C LEU A 128 -10.30 -7.07 4.77
N ILE A 129 -11.49 -6.91 5.37
CA ILE A 129 -12.01 -7.80 6.42
C ILE A 129 -12.08 -9.26 5.94
N GLU A 130 -12.59 -9.49 4.73
CA GLU A 130 -12.66 -10.84 4.15
C GLU A 130 -11.26 -11.46 4.00
N ASN A 131 -10.29 -10.68 3.54
CA ASN A 131 -8.91 -11.14 3.37
C ASN A 131 -8.22 -11.44 4.71
N ILE A 132 -8.45 -10.63 5.74
CA ILE A 132 -7.96 -10.88 7.10
C ILE A 132 -8.55 -12.17 7.67
N LYS A 133 -9.87 -12.36 7.54
CA LYS A 133 -10.57 -13.59 7.98
C LYS A 133 -10.06 -14.83 7.24
N LEU A 134 -9.84 -14.72 5.93
CA LEU A 134 -9.33 -15.81 5.07
C LEU A 134 -7.96 -16.35 5.54
N ASN A 135 -7.15 -15.49 6.17
CA ASN A 135 -5.83 -15.83 6.72
C ASN A 135 -5.83 -16.09 8.23
N GLN A 136 -6.99 -16.00 8.91
CA GLN A 136 -7.11 -16.16 10.36
C GLN A 136 -6.16 -15.23 11.14
N CYS A 137 -6.00 -13.99 10.68
CA CYS A 137 -5.12 -13.02 11.32
C CYS A 137 -5.73 -12.48 12.61
N ASN A 138 -5.24 -12.93 13.77
CA ASN A 138 -5.74 -12.52 15.08
C ASN A 138 -5.02 -11.29 15.65
N ASN A 139 -3.98 -10.80 14.99
CA ASN A 139 -3.17 -9.66 15.40
C ASN A 139 -3.40 -8.41 14.54
N VAL A 140 -4.47 -8.37 13.76
CA VAL A 140 -4.86 -7.23 12.93
C VAL A 140 -6.11 -6.58 13.52
N ARG A 141 -6.00 -5.31 13.86
CA ARG A 141 -7.12 -4.43 14.17
C ARG A 141 -7.44 -3.59 12.92
N THR A 142 -8.67 -3.60 12.48
CA THR A 142 -9.13 -2.84 11.32
C THR A 142 -9.99 -1.67 11.75
N VAL A 143 -9.89 -0.55 11.02
CA VAL A 143 -10.66 0.68 11.28
C VAL A 143 -11.17 1.23 9.95
N ASN A 144 -12.49 1.46 9.86
CA ASN A 144 -13.11 2.04 8.66
C ASN A 144 -13.35 3.54 8.86
N VAL A 145 -12.32 4.33 8.65
CA VAL A 145 -12.35 5.81 8.71
C VAL A 145 -11.37 6.40 7.72
N ALA A 146 -11.59 7.61 7.28
CA ALA A 146 -10.57 8.42 6.61
C ALA A 146 -9.61 9.01 7.66
N VAL A 147 -8.31 8.95 7.40
CA VAL A 147 -7.35 9.64 8.26
C VAL A 147 -7.20 11.08 7.78
N VAL A 148 -7.36 12.02 8.69
CA VAL A 148 -7.35 13.47 8.44
C VAL A 148 -6.63 14.21 9.58
N ASP A 149 -6.51 15.53 9.50
CA ASP A 149 -5.88 16.35 10.57
C ASP A 149 -6.82 16.65 11.75
N LYS A 150 -8.15 16.69 11.50
CA LYS A 150 -9.19 17.01 12.49
C LYS A 150 -10.44 16.20 12.25
N PRO A 151 -11.22 15.86 13.30
CA PRO A 151 -12.47 15.13 13.14
C PRO A 151 -13.46 15.85 12.22
N CYS A 152 -13.92 15.18 11.17
CA CYS A 152 -14.87 15.73 10.20
C CYS A 152 -15.60 14.63 9.43
N LYS A 153 -16.61 15.01 8.64
CA LYS A 153 -17.19 14.15 7.60
C LYS A 153 -16.44 14.37 6.30
N VAL A 154 -16.08 13.28 5.65
CA VAL A 154 -15.26 13.27 4.43
C VAL A 154 -16.05 12.68 3.28
N SER A 155 -16.11 13.37 2.14
CA SER A 155 -16.71 12.87 0.91
C SER A 155 -15.64 12.17 0.08
N MET A 156 -15.82 10.89 -0.16
CA MET A 156 -14.91 10.07 -0.99
C MET A 156 -15.55 9.68 -2.30
N TYR A 157 -14.77 9.68 -3.36
CA TYR A 157 -15.20 9.37 -4.72
C TYR A 157 -14.58 8.06 -5.18
N HIS A 158 -15.43 7.15 -5.65
CA HIS A 158 -15.00 5.84 -6.13
C HIS A 158 -14.31 5.95 -7.50
N ALA A 159 -13.10 5.44 -7.62
CA ALA A 159 -12.29 5.48 -8.85
C ALA A 159 -12.78 4.53 -9.97
N GLY A 160 -13.84 3.77 -9.72
CA GLY A 160 -14.31 2.72 -10.62
C GLY A 160 -13.62 1.37 -10.34
N TYR A 161 -14.17 0.32 -10.97
CA TYR A 161 -13.75 -1.06 -10.70
C TYR A 161 -12.40 -1.46 -11.31
N GLU A 162 -11.79 -0.60 -12.11
CA GLU A 162 -10.50 -0.88 -12.76
C GLU A 162 -9.30 -0.42 -11.92
N ASN A 163 -9.53 0.47 -10.95
CA ASN A 163 -8.53 0.92 -9.99
C ASN A 163 -9.21 1.40 -8.70
N GLU A 164 -9.81 0.48 -7.95
CA GLU A 164 -10.51 0.79 -6.69
C GLU A 164 -9.59 1.46 -5.66
N GLY A 165 -8.31 1.11 -5.69
CA GLY A 165 -7.30 1.70 -4.81
C GLY A 165 -7.09 3.20 -4.97
N ALA A 166 -7.37 3.75 -6.16
CA ALA A 166 -7.28 5.18 -6.42
C ALA A 166 -8.51 6.00 -5.98
N SER A 167 -9.38 5.44 -5.12
CA SER A 167 -10.50 6.18 -4.52
C SER A 167 -9.96 7.32 -3.64
N THR A 168 -10.41 8.56 -3.90
CA THR A 168 -9.71 9.77 -3.44
C THR A 168 -10.66 10.75 -2.76
N LEU A 169 -10.11 11.63 -1.93
CA LEU A 169 -10.76 12.82 -1.38
C LEU A 169 -10.85 13.98 -2.38
N LEU A 170 -10.11 13.93 -3.50
CA LEU A 170 -10.04 15.02 -4.46
C LEU A 170 -11.34 15.12 -5.27
N THR A 171 -12.03 16.24 -5.12
CA THR A 171 -13.25 16.55 -5.86
C THR A 171 -12.96 16.69 -7.35
N GLY A 172 -13.86 16.16 -8.21
CA GLY A 172 -13.76 16.29 -9.67
C GLY A 172 -12.86 15.28 -10.37
N ARG A 173 -12.14 14.41 -9.64
CA ARG A 173 -11.34 13.34 -10.25
C ARG A 173 -12.21 12.22 -10.82
N TYR A 174 -13.36 11.96 -10.22
CA TYR A 174 -14.32 10.92 -10.66
C TYR A 174 -15.77 11.46 -10.66
N GLN A 175 -16.62 10.93 -11.54
CA GLN A 175 -18.03 11.32 -11.70
C GLN A 175 -19.00 10.45 -10.89
N SER A 176 -18.54 9.82 -9.81
CA SER A 176 -19.40 9.00 -8.95
C SER A 176 -20.06 9.86 -7.86
N GLU A 177 -21.22 9.44 -7.38
CA GLU A 177 -21.78 9.98 -6.15
C GLU A 177 -20.81 9.75 -4.98
N PRO A 178 -20.59 10.77 -4.14
CA PRO A 178 -19.67 10.64 -3.03
C PRO A 178 -20.21 9.70 -1.94
N THR A 179 -19.34 8.88 -1.39
CA THR A 179 -19.60 8.15 -0.16
C THR A 179 -19.09 9.00 1.01
N VAL A 180 -19.97 9.32 1.95
CA VAL A 180 -19.59 10.08 3.15
C VAL A 180 -19.10 9.14 4.22
N VAL A 181 -17.88 9.35 4.69
CA VAL A 181 -17.24 8.57 5.75
C VAL A 181 -16.83 9.44 6.93
N GLU A 182 -16.58 8.84 8.08
CA GLU A 182 -16.00 9.52 9.22
C GLU A 182 -14.51 9.77 8.99
N GLY A 183 -14.05 10.99 9.31
CA GLY A 183 -12.63 11.37 9.27
C GLY A 183 -12.12 11.61 10.68
N LEU A 184 -11.01 10.96 11.05
CA LEU A 184 -10.37 11.08 12.36
C LEU A 184 -8.85 11.24 12.20
N PRO A 185 -8.18 12.02 13.07
CA PRO A 185 -6.72 12.08 13.09
C PRO A 185 -6.11 10.85 13.74
N LEU A 186 -4.86 10.54 13.41
CA LEU A 186 -4.17 9.33 13.88
C LEU A 186 -4.15 9.20 15.41
N GLN A 187 -4.00 10.30 16.13
CA GLN A 187 -4.01 10.32 17.60
C GLN A 187 -5.34 9.88 18.23
N ASP A 188 -6.45 10.02 17.51
CA ASP A 188 -7.78 9.61 17.97
C ASP A 188 -8.11 8.16 17.56
N ILE A 189 -7.39 7.64 16.55
CA ILE A 189 -7.52 6.26 16.05
C ILE A 189 -6.66 5.30 16.86
N LEU A 190 -5.43 5.72 17.19
CA LEU A 190 -4.41 4.88 17.79
C LEU A 190 -4.45 4.95 19.31
N SER A 191 -4.34 3.82 19.98
CA SER A 191 -4.08 3.79 21.41
C SER A 191 -2.66 4.24 21.74
N GLU A 192 -2.44 4.73 22.95
CA GLU A 192 -1.11 5.13 23.44
C GLU A 192 -0.09 3.98 23.34
N SER A 193 -0.53 2.75 23.60
CA SER A 193 0.33 1.56 23.48
C SER A 193 0.71 1.25 22.04
N GLU A 194 -0.19 1.48 21.07
CA GLU A 194 0.10 1.32 19.65
C GLU A 194 1.11 2.38 19.18
N ILE A 195 0.92 3.64 19.58
CA ILE A 195 1.86 4.74 19.27
C ILE A 195 3.26 4.42 19.81
N LYS A 196 3.38 4.06 21.08
CA LYS A 196 4.65 3.73 21.72
C LYS A 196 5.35 2.48 21.16
N ALA A 197 4.58 1.51 20.64
CA ALA A 197 5.10 0.28 20.05
C ALA A 197 5.36 0.38 18.55
N THR A 198 5.01 1.49 17.89
CA THR A 198 5.12 1.62 16.45
C THR A 198 6.56 1.49 15.98
N ARG A 199 6.77 0.57 15.01
CA ARG A 199 8.03 0.36 14.29
C ARG A 199 7.96 0.95 12.89
N LEU A 200 6.78 0.85 12.27
CA LEU A 200 6.59 1.22 10.87
C LEU A 200 5.19 1.79 10.66
N ILE A 201 5.11 2.88 9.88
CA ILE A 201 3.88 3.45 9.37
C ILE A 201 3.97 3.49 7.85
N LYS A 202 2.95 2.98 7.14
CA LYS A 202 2.73 3.22 5.72
C LYS A 202 1.58 4.19 5.57
N ILE A 203 1.74 5.22 4.75
CA ILE A 203 0.73 6.21 4.38
C ILE A 203 0.67 6.29 2.86
N ASP A 204 -0.47 5.86 2.31
CA ASP A 204 -0.71 5.85 0.88
C ASP A 204 -2.24 5.91 0.68
N THR A 205 -2.75 7.12 0.40
CA THR A 205 -4.19 7.44 0.49
C THR A 205 -4.70 8.27 -0.68
N GLU A 206 -3.90 8.37 -1.74
CA GLU A 206 -4.29 9.03 -3.00
C GLU A 206 -4.71 10.49 -2.83
N GLY A 207 -3.91 11.26 -2.08
CA GLY A 207 -4.00 12.72 -2.00
C GLY A 207 -4.39 13.30 -0.63
N ALA A 208 -4.45 12.49 0.44
CA ALA A 208 -4.68 12.97 1.81
C ALA A 208 -3.40 13.03 2.65
N GLU A 209 -2.25 12.69 2.08
CA GLU A 209 -0.98 12.47 2.81
C GLU A 209 -0.59 13.67 3.67
N TYR A 210 -0.75 14.90 3.16
CA TYR A 210 -0.41 16.09 3.93
C TYR A 210 -1.27 16.24 5.18
N ALA A 211 -2.60 16.09 5.08
CA ALA A 211 -3.49 16.17 6.22
C ALA A 211 -3.20 15.07 7.26
N ILE A 212 -2.87 13.85 6.80
CA ILE A 212 -2.49 12.74 7.66
C ILE A 212 -1.19 13.04 8.40
N LEU A 213 -0.20 13.61 7.70
CA LEU A 213 1.09 13.98 8.28
C LEU A 213 0.97 15.10 9.32
N LEU A 214 0.07 16.08 9.14
CA LEU A 214 -0.22 17.08 10.17
C LEU A 214 -0.69 16.43 11.48
N GLY A 215 -1.57 15.43 11.41
CA GLY A 215 -1.99 14.65 12.58
C GLY A 215 -0.83 13.81 13.16
N LEU A 216 -0.03 13.16 12.30
CA LEU A 216 1.12 12.36 12.73
C LEU A 216 2.18 13.20 13.48
N PHE A 217 2.46 14.41 13.03
CA PHE A 217 3.44 15.30 13.65
C PHE A 217 3.12 15.60 15.12
N THR A 218 1.84 15.59 15.51
CA THR A 218 1.42 15.83 16.90
C THR A 218 1.76 14.69 17.87
N ILE A 219 2.08 13.50 17.35
CA ILE A 219 2.39 12.30 18.14
C ILE A 219 3.77 11.71 17.84
N LEU A 220 4.53 12.34 16.96
CA LEU A 220 5.82 11.82 16.48
C LEU A 220 6.86 11.70 17.61
N ASP A 221 6.84 12.60 18.58
CA ASP A 221 7.68 12.63 19.76
C ASP A 221 7.37 11.51 20.78
N LYS A 222 6.15 10.96 20.73
CA LYS A 222 5.70 9.84 21.56
C LYS A 222 6.09 8.49 20.99
N MET A 223 6.55 8.47 19.75
CA MET A 223 7.00 7.27 19.06
C MET A 223 8.44 6.92 19.42
N ARG A 224 8.82 5.71 19.10
CA ARG A 224 10.17 5.24 19.33
C ARG A 224 11.18 5.88 18.39
N ASN A 225 12.45 5.92 18.81
CA ASN A 225 13.53 6.44 17.98
C ASN A 225 13.83 5.60 16.73
N ASP A 226 13.38 4.33 16.71
CA ASP A 226 13.58 3.42 15.58
C ASP A 226 12.35 3.35 14.64
N VAL A 227 11.37 4.24 14.79
CA VAL A 227 10.23 4.32 13.89
C VAL A 227 10.65 4.74 12.48
N GLU A 228 10.10 4.09 11.48
CA GLU A 228 10.21 4.49 10.07
C GLU A 228 8.81 4.78 9.51
N ILE A 229 8.71 5.83 8.70
CA ILE A 229 7.47 6.27 8.08
C ILE A 229 7.65 6.23 6.57
N VAL A 230 6.82 5.44 5.89
CA VAL A 230 6.75 5.38 4.43
C VAL A 230 5.55 6.17 3.99
N VAL A 231 5.76 7.16 3.12
CA VAL A 231 4.70 8.03 2.61
C VAL A 231 4.79 8.08 1.10
N GLU A 232 3.68 7.85 0.41
CA GLU A 232 3.58 8.14 -1.01
C GLU A 232 3.45 9.66 -1.19
N ILE A 233 4.43 10.30 -1.80
CA ILE A 233 4.42 11.74 -2.08
C ILE A 233 4.16 11.95 -3.57
N THR A 234 3.03 12.60 -3.87
CA THR A 234 2.67 13.05 -5.22
C THR A 234 2.86 14.56 -5.31
N PRO A 235 3.95 15.06 -5.92
CA PRO A 235 4.28 16.50 -5.94
C PRO A 235 3.17 17.39 -6.49
N ASP A 236 2.47 16.93 -7.54
CA ASP A 236 1.38 17.68 -8.18
C ASP A 236 0.12 17.81 -7.29
N ALA A 237 0.01 16.99 -6.25
CA ALA A 237 -1.09 17.04 -5.27
C ALA A 237 -0.78 18.00 -4.09
N LEU A 238 0.45 18.48 -3.99
CA LEU A 238 0.93 19.33 -2.89
C LEU A 238 1.30 20.72 -3.41
N THR A 239 1.07 21.76 -2.58
CA THR A 239 1.70 23.05 -2.80
C THR A 239 3.19 23.00 -2.46
N GLY A 240 3.99 23.90 -3.02
CA GLY A 240 5.41 23.98 -2.68
C GLY A 240 5.67 24.22 -1.20
N GLY A 241 4.79 24.96 -0.53
CA GLY A 241 4.87 25.20 0.92
C GLY A 241 4.56 23.94 1.76
N GLU A 242 3.60 23.14 1.35
CA GLU A 242 3.27 21.87 2.03
C GLU A 242 4.39 20.85 1.90
N MET A 243 4.95 20.71 0.71
CA MET A 243 6.12 19.84 0.50
C MET A 243 7.30 20.27 1.37
N GLN A 244 7.64 21.57 1.38
CA GLN A 244 8.71 22.09 2.23
C GLN A 244 8.42 21.86 3.72
N HIS A 245 7.17 22.02 4.16
CA HIS A 245 6.75 21.79 5.54
C HIS A 245 6.93 20.32 5.94
N ILE A 246 6.53 19.36 5.09
CA ILE A 246 6.74 17.92 5.35
C ILE A 246 8.23 17.63 5.63
N PHE A 247 9.09 18.00 4.68
CA PHE A 247 10.50 17.65 4.77
C PHE A 247 11.22 18.37 5.91
N SER A 248 10.94 19.66 6.14
CA SER A 248 11.54 20.42 7.25
C SER A 248 11.10 19.90 8.63
N THR A 249 9.83 19.47 8.77
CA THR A 249 9.33 18.94 10.04
C THR A 249 9.99 17.60 10.35
N PHE A 250 10.08 16.69 9.39
CA PHE A 250 10.80 15.43 9.59
C PHE A 250 12.28 15.65 9.87
N GLN A 251 12.93 16.57 9.16
CA GLN A 251 14.33 16.91 9.39
C GLN A 251 14.55 17.47 10.81
N ALA A 252 13.69 18.37 11.26
CA ALA A 252 13.75 18.92 12.62
C ALA A 252 13.56 17.85 13.70
N ALA A 253 12.78 16.80 13.40
CA ALA A 253 12.59 15.63 14.26
C ALA A 253 13.72 14.57 14.13
N GLY A 254 14.78 14.86 13.35
CA GLY A 254 15.95 14.00 13.17
C GLY A 254 15.78 12.87 12.18
N PHE A 255 14.81 12.95 11.26
CA PHE A 255 14.63 11.98 10.19
C PHE A 255 15.37 12.41 8.91
N PHE A 256 15.83 11.41 8.18
CA PHE A 256 16.43 11.55 6.87
C PHE A 256 15.52 10.89 5.82
N PRO A 257 15.28 11.56 4.68
CA PRO A 257 14.44 11.00 3.63
C PRO A 257 15.23 10.06 2.72
N TYR A 258 14.62 8.94 2.38
CA TYR A 258 15.12 7.94 1.44
C TYR A 258 14.08 7.70 0.37
N ILE A 259 14.51 7.56 -0.89
CA ILE A 259 13.60 7.30 -2.00
C ILE A 259 13.56 5.81 -2.32
N LEU A 260 12.36 5.28 -2.41
CA LEU A 260 12.07 3.95 -2.88
C LEU A 260 11.45 4.08 -4.30
N ASN A 261 12.15 3.55 -5.28
CA ASN A 261 11.73 3.66 -6.68
C ASN A 261 10.78 2.52 -7.03
N ASN A 262 9.48 2.80 -7.01
CA ASN A 262 8.47 1.92 -7.56
C ASN A 262 8.28 2.18 -9.07
N ASP A 263 8.17 1.12 -9.84
CA ASP A 263 7.78 1.15 -11.25
C ASP A 263 6.59 0.20 -11.42
N TYR A 264 5.46 0.76 -11.82
CA TYR A 264 4.22 0.01 -12.00
C TYR A 264 4.13 -0.65 -13.39
N SER A 265 5.21 -0.63 -14.17
CA SER A 265 5.22 -1.31 -15.47
C SER A 265 5.25 -2.83 -15.32
N PRO A 266 4.51 -3.58 -16.15
CA PRO A 266 4.60 -5.05 -16.15
C PRO A 266 6.02 -5.57 -16.37
N LYS A 267 6.86 -4.81 -17.08
CA LYS A 267 8.27 -5.17 -17.33
C LYS A 267 9.05 -5.21 -16.01
N TYR A 268 8.85 -4.23 -15.14
CA TYR A 268 9.50 -4.18 -13.83
C TYR A 268 9.17 -5.41 -12.98
N TYR A 269 7.89 -5.79 -12.89
CA TYR A 269 7.47 -6.97 -12.12
C TYR A 269 7.99 -8.29 -12.69
N VAL A 270 8.08 -8.39 -14.02
CA VAL A 270 8.58 -9.58 -14.70
C VAL A 270 10.09 -9.75 -14.52
N SER A 271 10.86 -8.65 -14.50
CA SER A 271 12.31 -8.64 -14.36
C SER A 271 12.81 -8.24 -12.97
N TYR A 272 11.94 -8.31 -11.96
CA TYR A 272 12.27 -7.86 -10.60
C TYR A 272 13.45 -8.64 -10.02
N GLU A 273 14.49 -7.92 -9.66
CA GLU A 273 15.65 -8.44 -8.94
C GLU A 273 15.57 -8.03 -7.46
N LYS A 274 15.68 -9.00 -6.58
CA LYS A 274 15.79 -8.76 -5.14
C LYS A 274 17.13 -8.11 -4.83
N ASN A 275 17.20 -7.28 -3.80
CA ASN A 275 18.39 -6.62 -3.25
C ASN A 275 18.72 -5.25 -3.88
N ARG A 276 17.74 -4.43 -4.12
CA ARG A 276 17.97 -3.02 -4.42
C ARG A 276 18.25 -2.26 -3.12
N SER A 277 19.23 -1.36 -3.14
CA SER A 277 19.45 -0.39 -2.08
C SER A 277 18.46 0.76 -2.20
N ILE A 278 17.99 1.25 -1.06
CA ILE A 278 17.15 2.45 -0.97
C ILE A 278 18.10 3.60 -0.69
N SER A 279 18.21 4.55 -1.61
CA SER A 279 19.18 5.64 -1.52
C SER A 279 18.63 6.83 -0.74
N LYS A 280 19.51 7.48 0.03
CA LYS A 280 19.21 8.76 0.68
C LYS A 280 18.92 9.83 -0.37
N MET A 281 17.86 10.61 -0.15
CA MET A 281 17.49 11.67 -1.08
C MET A 281 18.44 12.84 -1.00
N GLN A 282 18.76 13.43 -2.17
CA GLN A 282 19.58 14.62 -2.31
C GLN A 282 18.75 15.86 -2.66
N SER A 283 17.52 15.68 -3.13
CA SER A 283 16.59 16.75 -3.53
C SER A 283 15.15 16.32 -3.31
N LEU A 284 14.23 17.26 -3.29
CA LEU A 284 12.78 16.97 -3.22
C LEU A 284 12.34 16.15 -4.44
N PRO A 285 11.30 15.29 -4.28
CA PRO A 285 10.81 14.46 -5.36
C PRO A 285 10.14 15.33 -6.44
N VAL A 286 10.35 14.98 -7.71
CA VAL A 286 9.74 15.67 -8.87
C VAL A 286 8.63 14.85 -9.51
N LYS A 287 8.41 13.62 -9.05
CA LYS A 287 7.33 12.71 -9.47
C LYS A 287 6.84 11.93 -8.27
N GLN A 288 5.66 11.32 -8.39
CA GLN A 288 5.12 10.41 -7.38
C GLN A 288 6.17 9.37 -6.96
N SER A 289 6.40 9.26 -5.67
CA SER A 289 7.45 8.41 -5.10
C SER A 289 7.12 8.02 -3.67
N ASP A 290 7.49 6.80 -3.28
CA ASP A 290 7.49 6.41 -1.88
C ASP A 290 8.74 6.93 -1.19
N ILE A 291 8.54 7.73 -0.16
CA ILE A 291 9.61 8.30 0.65
C ILE A 291 9.61 7.61 2.01
N ILE A 292 10.76 7.10 2.40
CA ILE A 292 10.98 6.53 3.73
C ILE A 292 11.68 7.57 4.59
N PHE A 293 11.02 8.02 5.64
CA PHE A 293 11.64 8.84 6.68
C PHE A 293 12.18 7.93 7.77
N SER A 294 13.49 7.93 7.95
CA SER A 294 14.22 7.12 8.94
C SER A 294 15.19 7.99 9.74
N LYS A 295 15.40 7.67 11.01
CA LYS A 295 16.45 8.31 11.83
C LYS A 295 17.84 7.73 11.57
N THR A 296 17.96 6.69 10.76
CA THR A 296 19.25 6.21 10.26
C THR A 296 19.84 7.23 9.31
N ASN A 297 21.12 7.60 9.51
CA ASN A 297 21.84 8.57 8.68
C ASN A 297 22.95 7.88 7.87
N GLU A 298 22.56 7.04 6.94
CA GLU A 298 23.47 6.31 6.05
C GLU A 298 23.17 6.69 4.60
N GLU A 299 24.09 6.42 3.69
CA GLU A 299 23.89 6.67 2.25
C GLU A 299 22.79 5.78 1.67
N PHE A 300 22.67 4.56 2.18
CA PHE A 300 21.70 3.57 1.76
C PHE A 300 20.99 2.92 2.96
N LEU A 301 19.68 2.68 2.81
CA LEU A 301 18.98 1.72 3.67
C LEU A 301 19.00 0.36 2.99
N TYR A 302 19.56 -0.63 3.66
CA TYR A 302 19.63 -1.98 3.15
C TYR A 302 18.36 -2.76 3.47
N PHE A 303 18.00 -3.69 2.58
CA PHE A 303 17.07 -4.78 2.87
C PHE A 303 17.83 -5.83 3.70
N ALA A 304 18.16 -5.52 4.93
CA ALA A 304 18.94 -6.43 5.78
C ALA A 304 18.06 -7.53 6.38
#